data_d3d02a02694dce0bd455da4083abd4d9
#
_entry.id   d3d02a02694dce0bd455da4083abd4d9
#
_cell.length_a   1.000
_cell.length_b   1.000
_cell.length_c   1.000
_cell.angle_alpha   90.00
_cell.angle_beta   90.00
_cell.angle_gamma   90.00
#
_symmetry.space_group_name_H-M   'P 1'
#
loop_
_entity.id
_entity.type
_entity.pdbx_description
1 polymer ?
#
loop_
_entity_poly.entity_id
_entity_poly.type
_entity_poly.pdbx_seq_one_letter_code
_entity_poly.pdbx_strand_id
1 'polypeptide(L)'
;MKNNVEQTIEEVVEKKENYITSYIKALIAVEEEMEPYKEHKRELKKNYIENEWLSREEISMAVKAYRLMKDKVDVEQLIDFYDHVNKTVKGD
;
A
#
# COMPACT_ATOMS: atom_id res chain seq x y z
N MET A 1 0.64 23.59 -24.04
CA MET A 1 0.49 23.17 -23.63
C MET A 1 -0.02 22.23 -23.55
N LYS A 2 -0.22 21.63 -23.37
CA LYS A 2 -0.67 20.88 -23.26
C LYS A 2 -1.06 20.22 -22.41
N ASN A 3 -1.62 20.05 -21.96
CA ASN A 3 -2.15 19.34 -21.10
C ASN A 3 -2.99 18.39 -21.67
N ASN A 4 -2.53 17.25 -21.91
CA ASN A 4 -3.39 16.32 -22.39
C ASN A 4 -3.76 15.36 -21.29
N VAL A 5 -4.96 14.80 -21.38
CA VAL A 5 -5.52 13.97 -20.31
C VAL A 5 -4.70 12.71 -20.07
N GLU A 6 -4.21 12.13 -21.15
CA GLU A 6 -3.42 10.91 -21.02
C GLU A 6 -2.15 11.16 -20.21
N GLN A 7 -1.50 12.27 -20.50
CA GLN A 7 -0.28 12.61 -19.80
C GLN A 7 -0.58 12.85 -18.32
N THR A 8 -1.70 13.50 -18.03
CA THR A 8 -2.09 13.76 -16.66
C THR A 8 -2.33 12.45 -15.91
N ILE A 9 -3.00 11.50 -16.56
CA ILE A 9 -3.26 10.22 -15.93
C ILE A 9 -1.97 9.47 -15.63
N GLU A 10 -1.04 9.47 -16.58
CA GLU A 10 0.24 8.81 -16.38
C GLU A 10 1.01 9.44 -15.23
N GLU A 11 0.97 10.77 -15.15
CA GLU A 11 1.66 11.47 -14.05
C GLU A 11 1.08 11.10 -12.70
N VAL A 12 -0.25 10.98 -12.62
CA VAL A 12 -0.89 10.63 -11.36
C VAL A 12 -0.50 9.23 -10.93
N VAL A 13 -0.52 8.27 -11.86
CA VAL A 13 -0.15 6.91 -11.55
C VAL A 13 1.31 6.82 -11.10
N GLU A 14 2.18 7.52 -11.81
CA GLU A 14 3.60 7.52 -11.48
C GLU A 14 3.84 8.11 -10.09
N LYS A 15 3.16 9.21 -9.77
CA LYS A 15 3.30 9.81 -8.46
C LYS A 15 2.81 8.86 -7.36
N LYS A 16 1.69 8.18 -7.63
CA LYS A 16 1.14 7.25 -6.67
C LYS A 16 2.12 6.12 -6.39
N GLU A 17 2.72 5.58 -7.44
CA GLU A 17 3.70 4.51 -7.28
C GLU A 17 4.92 5.00 -6.49
N ASN A 18 5.34 6.22 -6.75
CA ASN A 18 6.47 6.79 -6.01
C ASN A 18 6.13 6.97 -4.55
N TYR A 19 4.91 7.41 -4.24
CA TYR A 19 4.48 7.56 -2.86
C TYR A 19 4.43 6.20 -2.15
N ILE A 20 3.95 5.18 -2.85
CA ILE A 20 3.93 3.83 -2.28
C ILE A 20 5.34 3.37 -1.97
N THR A 21 6.25 3.55 -2.92
CA THR A 21 7.65 3.17 -2.73
C THR A 21 8.26 3.89 -1.54
N SER A 22 8.07 5.21 -1.47
CA SER A 22 8.66 5.97 -0.38
C SER A 22 8.03 5.62 0.95
N TYR A 23 6.73 5.32 0.96
CA TYR A 23 6.06 4.92 2.19
C TYR A 23 6.64 3.61 2.72
N ILE A 24 6.79 2.62 1.85
CA ILE A 24 7.30 1.32 2.27
C ILE A 24 8.75 1.43 2.74
N LYS A 25 9.57 2.22 2.05
CA LYS A 25 10.95 2.42 2.49
C LYS A 25 10.99 3.07 3.87
N ALA A 26 10.13 4.06 4.08
CA ALA A 26 10.08 4.72 5.38
C ALA A 26 9.56 3.78 6.46
N LEU A 27 8.58 2.95 6.12
CA LEU A 27 8.04 1.98 7.06
C LEU A 27 9.12 0.97 7.47
N ILE A 28 9.90 0.49 6.52
CA ILE A 28 10.99 -0.43 6.83
C ILE A 28 11.96 0.22 7.80
N ALA A 29 12.33 1.47 7.54
CA ALA A 29 13.26 2.17 8.41
C ALA A 29 12.68 2.32 9.82
N VAL A 30 11.40 2.66 9.92
CA VAL A 30 10.75 2.82 11.22
C VAL A 30 10.69 1.49 11.97
N GLU A 31 10.39 0.40 11.25
CA GLU A 31 10.28 -0.90 11.89
C GLU A 31 11.61 -1.44 12.37
N GLU A 32 12.71 -0.90 11.85
CA GLU A 32 14.03 -1.27 12.33
C GLU A 32 14.42 -0.50 13.57
N GLU A 33 13.66 0.53 13.93
CA GLU A 33 13.93 1.25 15.16
C GLU A 33 13.45 0.46 16.36
N MET A 34 14.03 0.74 17.52
CA MET A 34 13.57 0.10 18.73
C MET A 34 12.30 0.83 19.19
N GLU A 35 12.34 1.69 20.12
CA GLU A 35 11.17 2.43 20.58
C GLU A 35 11.45 3.90 20.37
N PRO A 36 10.49 4.68 19.98
CA PRO A 36 9.03 4.45 19.90
C PRO A 36 8.54 4.22 18.48
N TYR A 37 8.84 3.07 17.91
CA TYR A 37 8.52 2.83 16.51
C TYR A 37 7.01 2.87 16.23
N LYS A 38 6.18 2.49 17.19
CA LYS A 38 4.73 2.49 16.97
C LYS A 38 4.22 3.90 16.73
N GLU A 39 4.75 4.85 17.48
CA GLU A 39 4.36 6.23 17.32
C GLU A 39 4.83 6.77 15.97
N HIS A 40 6.05 6.41 15.59
CA HIS A 40 6.57 6.84 14.30
C HIS A 40 5.76 6.25 13.14
N LYS A 41 5.30 5.02 13.27
CA LYS A 41 4.44 4.42 12.24
C LYS A 41 3.14 5.19 12.11
N ARG A 42 2.55 5.58 13.23
CA ARG A 42 1.30 6.33 13.22
C ARG A 42 1.52 7.68 12.56
N GLU A 43 2.61 8.34 12.89
CA GLU A 43 2.91 9.65 12.32
C GLU A 43 3.17 9.55 10.81
N LEU A 44 3.87 8.50 10.39
CA LEU A 44 4.12 8.29 8.98
C LEU A 44 2.82 8.15 8.21
N LYS A 45 1.91 7.32 8.72
CA LYS A 45 0.62 7.12 8.09
C LYS A 45 -0.18 8.41 8.04
N LYS A 46 -0.21 9.13 9.16
CA LYS A 46 -0.94 10.39 9.27
C LYS A 46 -0.42 11.40 8.26
N ASN A 47 0.89 11.47 8.14
CA ASN A 47 1.52 12.43 7.23
C ASN A 47 1.10 12.18 5.79
N TYR A 48 1.11 10.94 5.37
CA TYR A 48 0.75 10.61 3.99
C TYR A 48 -0.72 10.84 3.72
N ILE A 49 -1.58 10.60 4.71
CA ILE A 49 -3.01 10.83 4.56
C ILE A 49 -3.31 12.32 4.51
N GLU A 50 -2.71 13.09 5.40
CA GLU A 50 -2.98 14.52 5.47
C GLU A 50 -2.48 15.26 4.25
N ASN A 51 -1.40 14.80 3.66
CA ASN A 51 -0.88 15.39 2.44
C ASN A 51 -1.60 14.85 1.20
N GLU A 52 -2.53 13.94 1.38
CA GLU A 52 -3.31 13.36 0.30
C GLU A 52 -2.44 12.62 -0.72
N TRP A 53 -1.29 12.15 -0.25
CA TRP A 53 -0.42 11.34 -1.09
C TRP A 53 -0.95 9.93 -1.25
N LEU A 54 -1.48 9.35 -0.17
CA LEU A 54 -2.09 8.04 -0.15
C LEU A 54 -3.30 8.07 0.76
N SER A 55 -4.34 7.33 0.38
CA SER A 55 -5.50 7.15 1.24
C SER A 55 -5.23 6.04 2.25
N ARG A 56 -6.12 5.92 3.24
CA ARG A 56 -6.01 4.85 4.23
C ARG A 56 -6.03 3.48 3.55
N GLU A 57 -6.91 3.34 2.57
CA GLU A 57 -7.04 2.08 1.85
C GLU A 57 -5.79 1.77 1.06
N GLU A 58 -5.22 2.78 0.44
CA GLU A 58 -3.99 2.58 -0.34
C GLU A 58 -2.83 2.18 0.56
N ILE A 59 -2.73 2.82 1.72
CA ILE A 59 -1.68 2.46 2.68
C ILE A 59 -1.89 1.04 3.17
N SER A 60 -3.12 0.68 3.50
CA SER A 60 -3.42 -0.67 3.97
C SER A 60 -3.04 -1.72 2.93
N MET A 61 -3.38 -1.45 1.67
CA MET A 61 -3.02 -2.37 0.59
C MET A 61 -1.51 -2.48 0.40
N ALA A 62 -0.83 -1.34 0.44
CA ALA A 62 0.62 -1.33 0.28
C ALA A 62 1.30 -2.12 1.39
N VAL A 63 0.83 -1.95 2.62
CA VAL A 63 1.42 -2.66 3.75
C VAL A 63 1.14 -4.16 3.65
N LYS A 64 -0.08 -4.52 3.25
CA LYS A 64 -0.40 -5.94 3.07
C LYS A 64 0.47 -6.57 1.99
N ALA A 65 0.64 -5.88 0.87
CA ALA A 65 1.48 -6.39 -0.21
C ALA A 65 2.92 -6.56 0.26
N TYR A 66 3.41 -5.58 1.02
CA TYR A 66 4.77 -5.66 1.55
C TYR A 66 4.93 -6.88 2.46
N ARG A 67 3.96 -7.13 3.35
CA ARG A 67 4.05 -8.25 4.26
C ARG A 67 3.96 -9.58 3.54
N LEU A 68 3.10 -9.68 2.53
CA LEU A 68 3.00 -10.89 1.73
C LEU A 68 4.33 -11.17 1.02
N MET A 69 4.96 -10.14 0.48
CA MET A 69 6.24 -10.29 -0.18
C MET A 69 7.32 -10.70 0.81
N LYS A 70 7.33 -10.06 1.98
CA LYS A 70 8.30 -10.35 3.02
C LYS A 70 8.19 -11.80 3.48
N ASP A 71 6.96 -12.30 3.60
CA ASP A 71 6.70 -13.65 4.06
C ASP A 71 6.78 -14.67 2.93
N LYS A 72 7.07 -14.21 1.71
CA LYS A 72 7.21 -15.08 0.55
C LYS A 72 5.95 -15.90 0.28
N VAL A 73 4.81 -15.24 0.41
CA VAL A 73 3.52 -15.89 0.18
C VAL A 73 3.30 -16.12 -1.30
N ASP A 74 2.76 -17.28 -1.65
CA ASP A 74 2.35 -17.58 -3.03
C ASP A 74 1.06 -16.82 -3.29
N VAL A 75 1.17 -15.70 -3.99
CA VAL A 75 0.03 -14.81 -4.19
C VAL A 75 -1.03 -15.46 -5.08
N GLU A 76 -0.61 -16.23 -6.07
CA GLU A 76 -1.57 -16.91 -6.95
C GLU A 76 -2.42 -17.90 -6.17
N GLN A 77 -1.79 -18.66 -5.30
CA GLN A 77 -2.51 -19.60 -4.46
C GLN A 77 -3.44 -18.85 -3.50
N LEU A 78 -2.96 -17.75 -2.96
CA LEU A 78 -3.77 -16.93 -2.07
C LEU A 78 -5.03 -16.40 -2.77
N ILE A 79 -4.87 -15.98 -4.02
CA ILE A 79 -6.01 -15.50 -4.79
C ILE A 79 -7.04 -16.62 -4.98
N ASP A 80 -6.59 -17.83 -5.27
CA ASP A 80 -7.48 -18.97 -5.43
C ASP A 80 -8.26 -19.23 -4.14
N PHE A 81 -7.57 -19.19 -3.02
CA PHE A 81 -8.24 -19.39 -1.74
C PHE A 81 -9.21 -18.26 -1.43
N TYR A 82 -8.81 -17.05 -1.76
CA TYR A 82 -9.65 -15.88 -1.55
C TYR A 82 -10.96 -16.03 -2.34
N ASP A 83 -10.85 -16.43 -3.61
CA ASP A 83 -12.03 -16.59 -4.44
C ASP A 83 -12.95 -17.68 -3.88
N HIS A 84 -12.36 -18.76 -3.42
CA HIS A 84 -13.15 -19.85 -2.86
C HIS A 84 -13.89 -19.40 -1.59
N VAL A 85 -13.18 -18.72 -0.70
CA VAL A 85 -13.78 -18.25 0.53
C VAL A 85 -14.87 -17.24 0.23
N ASN A 86 -14.61 -16.35 -0.73
CA ASN A 86 -15.58 -15.34 -1.10
C ASN A 86 -16.89 -15.96 -1.58
N LYS A 87 -16.79 -17.00 -2.40
CA LYS A 87 -17.98 -17.71 -2.86
C LYS A 87 -18.70 -18.38 -1.71
N THR A 88 -17.95 -18.99 -0.80
CA THR A 88 -18.54 -19.66 0.35
C THR A 88 -19.31 -18.68 1.22
N VAL A 89 -18.69 -17.55 1.52
CA VAL A 89 -19.29 -16.56 2.40
C VAL A 89 -20.54 -15.97 1.76
N LYS A 90 -20.51 -15.75 0.45
CA LYS A 90 -21.65 -15.17 -0.23
C LYS A 90 -22.74 -16.17 -0.58
N GLY A 91 -22.52 -17.43 -0.28
CA GLY A 91 -23.57 -18.44 -0.47
C GLY A 91 -23.79 -18.87 -1.90
N ASP A 92 -22.81 -18.67 -2.76
CA ASP A 92 -22.94 -19.07 -4.17
C ASP A 92 -22.36 -20.43 -4.45
#